data_67621d959d8d7f3a6cf9642aac200501
#
_entry.id   67621d959d8d7f3a6cf9642aac200501
#
_cell.length_a   1.000
_cell.length_b   1.000
_cell.length_c   1.000
_cell.angle_alpha   90.00
_cell.angle_beta   90.00
_cell.angle_gamma   90.00
#
_symmetry.space_group_name_H-M   'P 1'
#
loop_
_entity.id
_entity.type
_entity.pdbx_description
1 polymer ?
#
loop_
_entity_poly.entity_id
_entity_poly.type
_entity_poly.pdbx_seq_one_letter_code
_entity_poly.pdbx_strand_id
1 'polypeptide(L)'
;MNKQTEQYFFDLLSLKLSGDATESQLAEISTMLKANPSLQFLYDQMIEPVYCDKEAASRADQAYATHYVKMQLAGMFDSANDQSFEPQVEKSPSFSKRKFALIGIAACVFTVFFINYSLLLDKSVIKQNNNAFVNEIVTKRGSKSSIKLPDGTIVRLNTDSRLTYLNFAAGKTREVTLVGEAYFDVAHDSSRPFIIHTGKINIKVLGTSFNVRNYPQDKESETSLIKGKIEVSLDSRPEDIIILKPTEKLIIAKEQDELCAATKVTNSIDNKVVLTSITYLRHDSLVAETSWLNDKLVFVNQPLDKIAIELERKYAITINFKDEKVKKYRYTGVFENVSLEKVFQLIKYSKNINYKIDDKNIVIE
;
A
#
# COMPACT_ATOMS: atom_id res chain seq x y z
N MET A 1 -30.98 -24.39 7.59
CA MET A 1 -29.95 -25.18 8.30
C MET A 1 -29.89 -24.72 9.75
N ASN A 2 -29.70 -25.65 10.71
CA ASN A 2 -29.64 -25.28 12.14
C ASN A 2 -28.24 -24.66 12.40
N LYS A 3 -28.16 -23.53 13.12
CA LYS A 3 -26.90 -22.87 13.51
C LYS A 3 -25.86 -23.81 14.15
N GLN A 4 -26.33 -24.83 14.83
CA GLN A 4 -25.49 -25.83 15.47
C GLN A 4 -24.76 -26.73 14.46
N THR A 5 -25.40 -27.10 13.35
CA THR A 5 -24.82 -27.91 12.28
C THR A 5 -23.77 -27.11 11.49
N GLU A 6 -24.01 -25.82 11.33
CA GLU A 6 -23.09 -24.90 10.64
C GLU A 6 -21.81 -24.71 11.47
N GLN A 7 -21.95 -24.46 12.76
CA GLN A 7 -20.82 -24.33 13.69
C GLN A 7 -19.95 -25.61 13.70
N TYR A 8 -20.59 -26.76 13.80
CA TYR A 8 -19.90 -28.03 13.79
C TYR A 8 -19.12 -28.29 12.49
N PHE A 9 -19.68 -27.89 11.35
CA PHE A 9 -18.98 -27.96 10.06
C PHE A 9 -17.70 -27.09 10.04
N PHE A 10 -17.77 -25.86 10.57
CA PHE A 10 -16.60 -24.97 10.66
C PHE A 10 -15.53 -25.49 11.63
N ASP A 11 -15.94 -26.14 12.71
CA ASP A 11 -14.99 -26.77 13.65
C ASP A 11 -14.23 -27.93 12.96
N LEU A 12 -14.92 -28.77 12.20
CA LEU A 12 -14.30 -29.83 11.41
C LEU A 12 -13.40 -29.28 10.30
N LEU A 13 -13.82 -28.20 9.63
CA LEU A 13 -13.04 -27.54 8.59
C LEU A 13 -11.75 -26.92 9.15
N SER A 14 -11.81 -26.36 10.35
CA SER A 14 -10.65 -25.83 11.07
C SER A 14 -9.62 -26.93 11.33
N LEU A 15 -10.06 -28.10 11.79
CA LEU A 15 -9.18 -29.27 12.00
C LEU A 15 -8.55 -29.76 10.69
N LYS A 16 -9.30 -29.70 9.59
CA LYS A 16 -8.75 -30.05 8.26
C LYS A 16 -7.69 -29.06 7.80
N LEU A 17 -7.90 -27.76 8.00
CA LEU A 17 -6.96 -26.71 7.60
C LEU A 17 -5.68 -26.69 8.45
N SER A 18 -5.78 -27.08 9.73
CA SER A 18 -4.61 -27.24 10.63
C SER A 18 -3.82 -28.54 10.38
N GLY A 19 -4.39 -29.49 9.64
CA GLY A 19 -3.79 -30.80 9.41
C GLY A 19 -4.05 -31.83 10.52
N ASP A 20 -4.89 -31.50 11.52
CA ASP A 20 -5.16 -32.32 12.69
C ASP A 20 -6.42 -33.21 12.56
N ALA A 21 -7.11 -33.13 11.39
CA ALA A 21 -8.33 -33.89 11.14
C ALA A 21 -8.03 -35.39 10.93
N THR A 22 -8.78 -36.23 11.64
CA THR A 22 -8.77 -37.67 11.46
C THR A 22 -9.48 -38.11 10.17
N GLU A 23 -9.20 -39.30 9.64
CA GLU A 23 -9.86 -39.85 8.44
C GLU A 23 -11.39 -39.89 8.58
N SER A 24 -11.90 -40.21 9.77
CA SER A 24 -13.35 -40.20 10.04
C SER A 24 -13.96 -38.82 9.94
N GLN A 25 -13.27 -37.79 10.42
CA GLN A 25 -13.69 -36.38 10.34
C GLN A 25 -13.63 -35.85 8.90
N LEU A 26 -12.65 -36.27 8.11
CA LEU A 26 -12.59 -35.93 6.68
C LEU A 26 -13.73 -36.58 5.88
N ALA A 27 -14.11 -37.83 6.19
CA ALA A 27 -15.27 -38.51 5.61
C ALA A 27 -16.59 -37.79 5.99
N GLU A 28 -16.70 -37.29 7.23
CA GLU A 28 -17.86 -36.57 7.72
C GLU A 28 -18.03 -35.24 7.00
N ILE A 29 -16.95 -34.46 6.82
CA ILE A 29 -16.95 -33.23 6.00
C ILE A 29 -17.48 -33.54 4.59
N SER A 30 -16.97 -34.60 3.94
CA SER A 30 -17.41 -34.96 2.59
C SER A 30 -18.89 -35.30 2.52
N THR A 31 -19.43 -35.92 3.56
CA THR A 31 -20.85 -36.27 3.67
C THR A 31 -21.71 -35.02 3.86
N MET A 32 -21.28 -34.08 4.71
CA MET A 32 -21.97 -32.80 4.93
C MET A 32 -21.98 -31.94 3.67
N LEU A 33 -20.91 -31.92 2.90
CA LEU A 33 -20.82 -31.17 1.63
C LEU A 33 -21.78 -31.74 0.58
N LYS A 34 -21.87 -33.08 0.44
CA LYS A 34 -22.80 -33.73 -0.47
C LYS A 34 -24.28 -33.48 -0.11
N ALA A 35 -24.56 -33.35 1.19
CA ALA A 35 -25.92 -33.12 1.68
C ALA A 35 -26.38 -31.66 1.56
N ASN A 36 -25.44 -30.70 1.44
CA ASN A 36 -25.74 -29.25 1.46
C ASN A 36 -24.93 -28.46 0.43
N PRO A 37 -25.51 -28.09 -0.73
CA PRO A 37 -24.85 -27.30 -1.76
C PRO A 37 -24.33 -25.93 -1.28
N SER A 38 -25.01 -25.33 -0.28
CA SER A 38 -24.56 -24.05 0.31
C SER A 38 -23.24 -24.17 1.08
N LEU A 39 -23.01 -25.33 1.72
CA LEU A 39 -21.73 -25.60 2.39
C LEU A 39 -20.61 -25.87 1.39
N GLN A 40 -20.93 -26.47 0.24
CA GLN A 40 -19.95 -26.66 -0.85
C GLN A 40 -19.43 -25.34 -1.35
N PHE A 41 -20.29 -24.36 -1.59
CA PHE A 41 -19.87 -23.03 -2.03
C PHE A 41 -18.94 -22.34 -1.01
N LEU A 42 -19.25 -22.42 0.29
CA LEU A 42 -18.41 -21.86 1.35
C LEU A 42 -17.07 -22.60 1.47
N TYR A 43 -17.09 -23.91 1.32
CA TYR A 43 -15.90 -24.75 1.34
C TYR A 43 -14.94 -24.40 0.20
N ASP A 44 -15.46 -24.25 -1.02
CA ASP A 44 -14.66 -23.92 -2.19
C ASP A 44 -14.03 -22.53 -2.05
N GLN A 45 -14.76 -21.54 -1.51
CA GLN A 45 -14.22 -20.21 -1.21
C GLN A 45 -13.10 -20.21 -0.16
N MET A 46 -13.12 -21.12 0.80
CA MET A 46 -12.14 -21.17 1.89
C MET A 46 -10.88 -21.98 1.54
N ILE A 47 -10.97 -22.92 0.62
CA ILE A 47 -9.88 -23.86 0.29
C ILE A 47 -9.17 -23.50 -1.02
N GLU A 48 -9.84 -22.93 -2.02
CA GLU A 48 -9.23 -22.59 -3.31
C GLU A 48 -8.06 -21.57 -3.25
N PRO A 49 -7.96 -20.61 -2.31
CA PRO A 49 -6.82 -19.69 -2.30
C PRO A 49 -5.52 -20.28 -1.73
N VAL A 50 -5.53 -21.49 -1.16
CA VAL A 50 -4.36 -22.02 -0.43
C VAL A 50 -3.52 -22.98 -1.27
N TYR A 51 -4.04 -23.53 -2.35
CA TYR A 51 -3.27 -24.37 -3.26
C TYR A 51 -2.90 -23.62 -4.53
N CYS A 52 -1.75 -22.95 -4.50
CA CYS A 52 -1.01 -22.63 -5.72
C CYS A 52 -0.46 -23.96 -6.26
N ASP A 53 -1.27 -24.63 -7.08
CA ASP A 53 -0.94 -25.91 -7.70
C ASP A 53 0.29 -25.74 -8.61
N LYS A 54 1.42 -26.34 -8.23
CA LYS A 54 2.64 -26.37 -9.04
C LYS A 54 2.40 -26.99 -10.42
N GLU A 55 1.38 -27.83 -10.57
CA GLU A 55 0.97 -28.39 -11.85
C GLU A 55 0.17 -27.41 -12.71
N ALA A 56 -0.57 -26.46 -12.12
CA ALA A 56 -1.25 -25.41 -12.86
C ALA A 56 -0.25 -24.39 -13.44
N ALA A 57 0.80 -24.03 -12.69
CA ALA A 57 1.90 -23.21 -13.19
C ALA A 57 2.64 -23.91 -14.35
N SER A 58 2.94 -25.22 -14.23
CA SER A 58 3.56 -26.02 -15.29
C SER A 58 2.67 -26.14 -16.53
N ARG A 59 1.36 -26.25 -16.38
CA ARG A 59 0.39 -26.26 -17.49
C ARG A 59 0.27 -24.92 -18.20
N ALA A 60 0.37 -23.81 -17.46
CA ALA A 60 0.40 -22.46 -18.01
C ALA A 60 1.65 -22.21 -18.85
N ASP A 61 2.83 -22.64 -18.37
CA ASP A 61 4.10 -22.54 -19.11
C ASP A 61 4.08 -23.41 -20.37
N GLN A 62 3.50 -24.60 -20.31
CA GLN A 62 3.34 -25.50 -21.46
C GLN A 62 2.35 -24.95 -22.50
N ALA A 63 1.26 -24.33 -22.06
CA ALA A 63 0.29 -23.64 -22.94
C ALA A 63 0.93 -22.43 -23.63
N TYR A 64 1.74 -21.65 -22.90
CA TYR A 64 2.48 -20.51 -23.43
C TYR A 64 3.50 -20.94 -24.48
N ALA A 65 4.31 -21.98 -24.19
CA ALA A 65 5.27 -22.55 -25.13
C ALA A 65 4.60 -23.07 -26.42
N THR A 66 3.45 -23.74 -26.30
CA THR A 66 2.68 -24.23 -27.43
C THR A 66 2.10 -23.09 -28.28
N HIS A 67 1.66 -22.01 -27.63
CA HIS A 67 1.15 -20.82 -28.31
C HIS A 67 2.26 -20.06 -29.03
N TYR A 68 3.44 -19.94 -28.42
CA TYR A 68 4.62 -19.31 -29.00
C TYR A 68 5.09 -20.04 -30.26
N VAL A 69 5.15 -21.38 -30.23
CA VAL A 69 5.49 -22.21 -31.41
C VAL A 69 4.45 -22.05 -32.52
N LYS A 70 3.15 -21.98 -32.19
CA LYS A 70 2.09 -21.71 -33.17
C LYS A 70 2.22 -20.35 -33.83
N MET A 71 2.61 -19.31 -33.07
CA MET A 71 2.84 -17.97 -33.62
C MET A 71 4.07 -17.93 -34.54
N GLN A 72 5.12 -18.67 -34.22
CA GLN A 72 6.31 -18.81 -35.07
C GLN A 72 5.99 -19.53 -36.39
N LEU A 73 5.20 -20.62 -36.33
CA LEU A 73 4.73 -21.36 -37.53
C LEU A 73 3.72 -20.54 -38.36
N ALA A 74 3.03 -19.57 -37.79
CA ALA A 74 2.12 -18.66 -38.49
C ALA A 74 2.82 -17.46 -39.13
N GLY A 75 4.17 -17.40 -39.09
CA GLY A 75 4.94 -16.33 -39.78
C GLY A 75 4.78 -14.94 -39.16
N MET A 76 4.32 -14.84 -37.88
CA MET A 76 4.17 -13.55 -37.21
C MET A 76 5.51 -12.94 -36.73
N PHE A 77 6.60 -13.68 -36.83
CA PHE A 77 7.96 -13.21 -36.62
C PHE A 77 8.80 -13.54 -37.83
N ASP A 78 8.59 -12.82 -38.94
CA ASP A 78 9.51 -12.89 -40.07
C ASP A 78 10.84 -12.30 -39.62
N SER A 79 11.82 -13.17 -39.54
CA SER A 79 13.23 -12.83 -39.42
C SER A 79 13.65 -11.90 -40.52
N ALA A 80 14.25 -10.79 -40.17
CA ALA A 80 14.91 -9.88 -41.06
C ALA A 80 15.75 -10.65 -42.09
N ASN A 81 15.44 -10.41 -43.35
CA ASN A 81 16.07 -10.96 -44.52
C ASN A 81 17.54 -10.51 -44.54
N ASP A 82 18.44 -11.44 -44.31
CA ASP A 82 19.88 -11.27 -44.41
C ASP A 82 20.23 -11.30 -45.93
N GLN A 83 20.06 -10.15 -46.59
CA GLN A 83 20.61 -9.95 -47.93
C GLN A 83 22.07 -9.56 -47.80
N SER A 84 22.94 -10.54 -48.00
CA SER A 84 24.34 -10.37 -48.27
C SER A 84 24.57 -9.46 -49.46
N PHE A 85 24.93 -8.21 -49.22
CA PHE A 85 25.39 -7.26 -50.22
C PHE A 85 26.85 -7.58 -50.58
N GLU A 86 27.09 -8.21 -51.74
CA GLU A 86 28.41 -8.22 -52.33
C GLU A 86 28.73 -6.80 -52.86
N PRO A 87 29.89 -6.21 -52.47
CA PRO A 87 30.27 -4.90 -52.97
C PRO A 87 30.79 -5.01 -54.41
N GLN A 88 30.01 -4.53 -55.35
CA GLN A 88 30.52 -4.29 -56.71
C GLN A 88 31.52 -3.14 -56.67
N VAL A 89 32.79 -3.45 -56.98
CA VAL A 89 33.84 -2.47 -57.12
C VAL A 89 33.69 -1.72 -58.43
N GLU A 90 33.05 -0.56 -58.42
CA GLU A 90 33.06 0.38 -59.51
C GLU A 90 34.39 1.16 -59.55
N LYS A 91 35.03 1.16 -60.70
CA LYS A 91 36.29 1.88 -60.96
C LYS A 91 36.11 3.38 -60.77
N SER A 92 36.83 3.98 -59.84
CA SER A 92 36.83 5.41 -59.57
C SER A 92 37.33 6.24 -60.75
N PRO A 93 36.65 7.33 -61.12
CA PRO A 93 37.18 8.29 -62.07
C PRO A 93 38.32 9.09 -61.45
N SER A 94 39.43 9.23 -62.21
CA SER A 94 40.61 10.02 -61.83
C SER A 94 40.26 11.52 -61.79
N PHE A 95 40.08 12.08 -60.60
CA PHE A 95 39.82 13.51 -60.41
C PHE A 95 41.10 14.30 -60.17
N SER A 96 41.27 15.42 -60.88
CA SER A 96 42.40 16.34 -60.80
C SER A 96 42.53 16.93 -59.39
N LYS A 97 43.78 16.98 -58.84
CA LYS A 97 44.15 17.44 -57.48
C LYS A 97 43.62 18.85 -57.10
N ARG A 98 43.33 19.72 -58.07
CA ARG A 98 42.77 21.07 -57.86
C ARG A 98 41.31 21.07 -57.43
N LYS A 99 40.53 20.03 -57.77
CA LYS A 99 39.13 19.92 -57.35
C LYS A 99 38.99 19.42 -55.92
N PHE A 100 39.96 18.67 -55.42
CA PHE A 100 39.95 18.21 -54.02
C PHE A 100 40.14 19.32 -52.97
N ALA A 101 40.90 20.38 -53.31
CA ALA A 101 41.09 21.51 -52.41
C ALA A 101 39.79 22.29 -52.18
N LEU A 102 38.95 22.46 -53.22
CA LEU A 102 37.66 23.14 -53.12
C LEU A 102 36.60 22.29 -52.40
N ILE A 103 36.61 20.98 -52.60
CA ILE A 103 35.71 20.05 -51.90
C ILE A 103 36.09 19.96 -50.41
N GLY A 104 37.40 19.98 -50.05
CA GLY A 104 37.89 20.00 -48.67
C GLY A 104 37.41 21.25 -47.91
N ILE A 105 37.48 22.43 -48.51
CA ILE A 105 37.00 23.68 -47.90
C ILE A 105 35.47 23.66 -47.71
N ALA A 106 34.73 23.18 -48.72
CA ALA A 106 33.27 23.04 -48.58
C ALA A 106 32.88 22.04 -47.48
N ALA A 107 33.59 20.91 -47.36
CA ALA A 107 33.35 19.93 -46.29
C ALA A 107 33.64 20.51 -44.89
N CYS A 108 34.72 21.29 -44.74
CA CYS A 108 35.01 21.98 -43.48
C CYS A 108 33.97 23.02 -43.07
N VAL A 109 33.47 23.80 -44.04
CA VAL A 109 32.41 24.77 -43.80
C VAL A 109 31.09 24.04 -43.41
N PHE A 110 30.80 22.93 -44.08
CA PHE A 110 29.62 22.12 -43.80
C PHE A 110 29.70 21.46 -42.39
N THR A 111 30.88 20.96 -42.00
CA THR A 111 31.04 20.37 -40.64
C THR A 111 30.96 21.43 -39.55
N VAL A 112 31.57 22.61 -39.77
CA VAL A 112 31.40 23.74 -38.79
C VAL A 112 29.98 24.22 -38.71
N PHE A 113 29.29 24.30 -39.86
CA PHE A 113 27.87 24.66 -39.88
C PHE A 113 27.01 23.59 -39.19
N PHE A 114 27.27 22.31 -39.39
CA PHE A 114 26.55 21.21 -38.81
C PHE A 114 26.80 21.11 -37.27
N ILE A 115 28.04 21.37 -36.84
CA ILE A 115 28.38 21.44 -35.42
C ILE A 115 27.67 22.63 -34.75
N ASN A 116 27.69 23.83 -35.35
CA ASN A 116 26.94 24.97 -34.83
C ASN A 116 25.42 24.75 -34.86
N TYR A 117 24.90 24.10 -35.92
CA TYR A 117 23.49 23.77 -36.03
C TYR A 117 23.07 22.72 -34.96
N SER A 118 23.89 21.69 -34.71
CA SER A 118 23.64 20.72 -33.64
C SER A 118 23.73 21.35 -32.23
N LEU A 119 24.67 22.28 -32.02
CA LEU A 119 24.78 23.03 -30.77
C LEU A 119 23.62 24.04 -30.56
N LEU A 120 23.00 24.52 -31.67
CA LEU A 120 21.78 25.33 -31.62
C LEU A 120 20.53 24.49 -31.40
N LEU A 121 20.50 23.25 -31.90
CA LEU A 121 19.41 22.30 -31.64
C LEU A 121 19.45 21.76 -30.20
N ASP A 122 20.64 21.54 -29.64
CA ASP A 122 20.79 21.13 -28.23
C ASP A 122 20.35 22.22 -27.24
N LYS A 123 20.30 23.50 -27.68
CA LYS A 123 19.73 24.59 -26.83
C LYS A 123 18.20 24.67 -26.84
N SER A 124 17.55 24.00 -27.74
CA SER A 124 16.12 23.68 -27.63
C SER A 124 15.91 22.37 -26.84
N VAL A 125 16.54 22.23 -25.68
CA VAL A 125 15.92 21.45 -24.62
C VAL A 125 14.58 22.14 -24.40
N ILE A 126 13.57 21.65 -25.08
CA ILE A 126 12.18 21.82 -24.71
C ILE A 126 12.21 21.53 -23.22
N LYS A 127 12.16 22.56 -22.42
CA LYS A 127 11.70 22.47 -21.05
C LYS A 127 10.30 21.89 -21.22
N GLN A 128 10.26 20.56 -21.32
CA GLN A 128 9.03 19.82 -21.16
C GLN A 128 8.58 20.29 -19.81
N ASN A 129 7.68 21.27 -19.81
CA ASN A 129 6.86 21.56 -18.67
C ASN A 129 6.13 20.23 -18.44
N ASN A 130 6.81 19.32 -17.75
CA ASN A 130 6.17 18.25 -17.05
C ASN A 130 5.31 18.95 -16.01
N ASN A 131 4.17 19.50 -16.46
CA ASN A 131 3.01 19.60 -15.64
C ASN A 131 2.64 18.16 -15.31
N ALA A 132 3.45 17.53 -14.45
CA ALA A 132 3.12 16.28 -13.84
C ALA A 132 1.78 16.55 -13.16
N PHE A 133 0.69 16.07 -13.76
CA PHE A 133 -0.63 16.22 -13.16
C PHE A 133 -0.57 15.54 -11.80
N VAL A 134 -0.56 16.38 -10.77
CA VAL A 134 -0.63 15.95 -9.39
C VAL A 134 -2.08 15.55 -9.15
N ASN A 135 -2.29 14.27 -8.91
CA ASN A 135 -3.60 13.77 -8.50
C ASN A 135 -3.68 13.84 -6.99
N GLU A 136 -4.72 14.45 -6.48
CA GLU A 136 -4.98 14.55 -5.06
C GLU A 136 -6.35 13.98 -4.72
N ILE A 137 -6.41 13.15 -3.69
CA ILE A 137 -7.64 12.57 -3.16
C ILE A 137 -7.70 12.86 -1.68
N VAL A 138 -8.82 13.46 -1.25
CA VAL A 138 -9.04 13.89 0.12
C VAL A 138 -10.32 13.29 0.66
N THR A 139 -10.26 12.70 1.83
CA THR A 139 -11.42 12.27 2.60
C THR A 139 -11.69 13.26 3.73
N LYS A 140 -12.94 13.66 3.89
CA LYS A 140 -13.37 14.47 5.03
C LYS A 140 -13.56 13.59 6.27
N ARG A 141 -13.68 14.20 7.45
CA ARG A 141 -14.14 13.52 8.66
C ARG A 141 -15.46 12.81 8.38
N GLY A 142 -15.62 11.59 8.86
CA GLY A 142 -16.78 10.74 8.62
C GLY A 142 -16.84 10.06 7.25
N SER A 143 -15.90 10.30 6.35
CA SER A 143 -15.90 9.76 5.00
C SER A 143 -14.63 8.93 4.73
N LYS A 144 -14.78 7.86 3.97
CA LYS A 144 -13.70 7.00 3.48
C LYS A 144 -13.74 6.94 1.95
N SER A 145 -12.65 6.57 1.32
CA SER A 145 -12.56 6.39 -0.13
C SER A 145 -11.76 5.16 -0.49
N SER A 146 -12.10 4.54 -1.61
CA SER A 146 -11.31 3.43 -2.19
C SER A 146 -10.96 3.78 -3.63
N ILE A 147 -9.68 3.63 -3.97
CA ILE A 147 -9.12 4.08 -5.24
C ILE A 147 -8.25 2.99 -5.81
N LYS A 148 -8.33 2.81 -7.12
CA LYS A 148 -7.36 2.01 -7.87
C LYS A 148 -6.40 2.94 -8.59
N LEU A 149 -5.11 2.87 -8.26
CA LEU A 149 -4.04 3.64 -8.89
C LEU A 149 -3.72 3.10 -10.30
N PRO A 150 -3.01 3.89 -11.12
CA PRO A 150 -2.68 3.49 -12.50
C PRO A 150 -1.84 2.21 -12.63
N ASP A 151 -1.07 1.86 -11.59
CA ASP A 151 -0.28 0.62 -11.53
C ASP A 151 -1.09 -0.62 -11.10
N GLY A 152 -2.38 -0.45 -10.80
CA GLY A 152 -3.25 -1.49 -10.29
C GLY A 152 -3.30 -1.60 -8.76
N THR A 153 -2.49 -0.84 -8.03
CA THR A 153 -2.51 -0.75 -6.57
C THR A 153 -3.87 -0.27 -6.08
N ILE A 154 -4.42 -0.93 -5.06
CA ILE A 154 -5.66 -0.51 -4.40
C ILE A 154 -5.29 0.23 -3.11
N VAL A 155 -5.77 1.46 -2.97
CA VAL A 155 -5.62 2.26 -1.76
C VAL A 155 -6.99 2.54 -1.18
N ARG A 156 -7.17 2.23 0.10
CA ARG A 156 -8.34 2.63 0.88
C ARG A 156 -7.92 3.72 1.85
N LEU A 157 -8.50 4.90 1.70
CA LEU A 157 -8.28 6.04 2.58
C LEU A 157 -9.29 6.04 3.71
N ASN A 158 -8.80 6.16 4.94
CA ASN A 158 -9.64 6.37 6.12
C ASN A 158 -10.09 7.84 6.20
N THR A 159 -10.87 8.16 7.20
CA THR A 159 -11.41 9.51 7.45
C THR A 159 -10.30 10.54 7.65
N ASP A 160 -10.54 11.80 7.27
CA ASP A 160 -9.62 12.93 7.49
C ASP A 160 -8.22 12.67 6.93
N SER A 161 -8.14 12.09 5.71
CA SER A 161 -6.89 11.65 5.09
C SER A 161 -6.73 12.21 3.68
N ARG A 162 -5.48 12.33 3.23
CA ARG A 162 -5.10 12.87 1.93
C ARG A 162 -4.04 12.00 1.30
N LEU A 163 -4.25 11.61 0.04
CA LEU A 163 -3.28 10.92 -0.79
C LEU A 163 -2.97 11.77 -2.02
N THR A 164 -1.69 12.02 -2.26
CA THR A 164 -1.20 12.73 -3.43
C THR A 164 -0.27 11.83 -4.22
N TYR A 165 -0.42 11.76 -5.54
CA TYR A 165 0.45 10.97 -6.39
C TYR A 165 0.62 11.59 -7.78
N LEU A 166 1.75 11.30 -8.41
CA LEU A 166 2.03 11.63 -9.80
C LEU A 166 1.64 10.47 -10.72
N ASN A 167 1.53 10.75 -12.01
CA ASN A 167 1.34 9.68 -12.98
C ASN A 167 2.58 8.78 -13.03
N PHE A 168 2.43 7.48 -12.77
CA PHE A 168 3.52 6.49 -12.74
C PHE A 168 4.03 6.06 -14.12
N ALA A 169 3.51 6.63 -15.22
CA ALA A 169 3.74 6.13 -16.58
C ALA A 169 5.21 6.19 -17.03
N ALA A 170 6.04 7.08 -16.48
CA ALA A 170 7.39 7.34 -16.95
C ALA A 170 8.49 7.20 -15.87
N GLY A 171 8.15 6.84 -14.62
CA GLY A 171 9.08 6.81 -13.50
C GLY A 171 9.75 5.45 -13.27
N LYS A 172 10.97 5.48 -12.71
CA LYS A 172 11.65 4.29 -12.16
C LYS A 172 11.05 3.86 -10.83
N THR A 173 10.25 4.71 -10.20
CA THR A 173 9.58 4.52 -8.92
C THR A 173 8.10 4.88 -9.04
N ARG A 174 7.28 4.35 -8.15
CA ARG A 174 5.86 4.67 -7.98
C ARG A 174 5.74 5.40 -6.64
N GLU A 175 5.58 6.73 -6.68
CA GLU A 175 5.66 7.54 -5.47
C GLU A 175 4.33 8.17 -5.13
N VAL A 176 3.97 8.11 -3.85
CA VAL A 176 2.79 8.74 -3.29
C VAL A 176 3.13 9.45 -1.99
N THR A 177 2.37 10.48 -1.66
CA THR A 177 2.45 11.17 -0.37
C THR A 177 1.15 10.94 0.39
N LEU A 178 1.26 10.51 1.65
CA LEU A 178 0.12 10.26 2.54
C LEU A 178 0.16 11.20 3.75
N VAL A 179 -0.99 11.80 4.03
CA VAL A 179 -1.29 12.47 5.30
C VAL A 179 -2.57 11.84 5.86
N GLY A 180 -2.54 11.30 7.06
CA GLY A 180 -3.67 10.59 7.63
C GLY A 180 -3.48 9.08 7.69
N GLU A 181 -4.52 8.30 7.38
CA GLU A 181 -4.48 6.84 7.43
C GLU A 181 -4.96 6.21 6.13
N ALA A 182 -4.20 5.23 5.65
CA ALA A 182 -4.55 4.45 4.48
C ALA A 182 -4.08 3.00 4.58
N TYR A 183 -4.88 2.12 4.03
CA TYR A 183 -4.53 0.75 3.74
C TYR A 183 -4.12 0.64 2.28
N PHE A 184 -2.97 0.05 2.04
CA PHE A 184 -2.41 -0.18 0.72
C PHE A 184 -2.40 -1.67 0.41
N ASP A 185 -2.90 -2.03 -0.75
CA ASP A 185 -2.70 -3.33 -1.38
C ASP A 185 -1.94 -3.10 -2.69
N VAL A 186 -0.60 -3.10 -2.57
CA VAL A 186 0.30 -2.67 -3.62
C VAL A 186 0.49 -3.76 -4.66
N ALA A 187 0.22 -3.43 -5.92
CA ALA A 187 0.48 -4.32 -7.06
C ALA A 187 1.98 -4.68 -7.12
N HIS A 188 2.27 -5.98 -7.29
CA HIS A 188 3.66 -6.46 -7.31
C HIS A 188 4.39 -5.99 -8.57
N ASP A 189 5.50 -5.26 -8.38
CA ASP A 189 6.43 -4.85 -9.44
C ASP A 189 7.82 -4.67 -8.84
N SER A 190 8.68 -5.66 -9.03
CA SER A 190 10.05 -5.67 -8.50
C SER A 190 10.97 -4.70 -9.23
N SER A 191 10.64 -4.30 -10.46
CA SER A 191 11.43 -3.38 -11.27
C SER A 191 11.19 -1.91 -10.90
N ARG A 192 10.02 -1.58 -10.34
CA ARG A 192 9.62 -0.23 -9.95
C ARG A 192 9.09 -0.23 -8.51
N PRO A 193 9.93 0.04 -7.52
CA PRO A 193 9.50 0.13 -6.14
C PRO A 193 8.37 1.14 -5.94
N PHE A 194 7.45 0.82 -5.01
CA PHE A 194 6.41 1.73 -4.55
C PHE A 194 6.89 2.41 -3.28
N ILE A 195 6.88 3.74 -3.28
CA ILE A 195 7.42 4.56 -2.19
C ILE A 195 6.31 5.45 -1.64
N ILE A 196 6.11 5.41 -0.33
CA ILE A 196 5.17 6.27 0.37
C ILE A 196 5.96 7.25 1.22
N HIS A 197 5.77 8.53 0.96
CA HIS A 197 6.27 9.62 1.78
C HIS A 197 5.18 10.02 2.78
N THR A 198 5.48 9.97 4.07
CA THR A 198 4.52 10.33 5.11
C THR A 198 5.21 11.02 6.28
N GLY A 199 5.07 12.34 6.40
CA GLY A 199 5.83 13.15 7.35
C GLY A 199 7.33 13.05 7.10
N LYS A 200 8.08 12.56 8.10
CA LYS A 200 9.54 12.33 8.02
C LYS A 200 9.90 10.84 7.76
N ILE A 201 8.95 10.05 7.27
CA ILE A 201 9.06 8.59 7.10
C ILE A 201 8.90 8.26 5.62
N ASN A 202 9.79 7.42 5.10
CA ASN A 202 9.72 6.84 3.78
C ASN A 202 9.51 5.32 3.90
N ILE A 203 8.49 4.82 3.22
CA ILE A 203 8.10 3.41 3.22
C ILE A 203 8.27 2.88 1.81
N LYS A 204 9.13 1.89 1.62
CA LYS A 204 9.42 1.29 0.31
C LYS A 204 8.96 -0.16 0.29
N VAL A 205 8.21 -0.53 -0.76
CA VAL A 205 7.66 -1.87 -0.97
C VAL A 205 7.72 -2.27 -2.44
N LEU A 206 7.61 -3.57 -2.73
CA LEU A 206 7.58 -4.12 -4.10
C LEU A 206 6.22 -4.73 -4.47
N GLY A 207 5.41 -5.12 -3.47
CA GLY A 207 4.11 -5.77 -3.61
C GLY A 207 3.69 -6.29 -2.25
N THR A 208 2.91 -5.51 -1.52
CA THR A 208 2.73 -5.65 -0.07
C THR A 208 1.37 -5.12 0.33
N SER A 209 0.72 -5.77 1.30
CA SER A 209 -0.52 -5.32 1.90
C SER A 209 -0.27 -4.85 3.34
N PHE A 210 -0.58 -3.59 3.64
CA PHE A 210 -0.24 -2.95 4.93
C PHE A 210 -1.08 -1.71 5.21
N ASN A 211 -1.11 -1.30 6.48
CA ASN A 211 -1.75 -0.07 6.94
C ASN A 211 -0.69 0.95 7.38
N VAL A 212 -0.89 2.20 7.02
CA VAL A 212 -0.08 3.35 7.47
C VAL A 212 -0.99 4.36 8.10
N ARG A 213 -0.66 4.78 9.33
CA ARG A 213 -1.36 5.82 10.07
C ARG A 213 -0.37 6.92 10.46
N ASN A 214 -0.56 8.10 9.90
CA ASN A 214 0.27 9.27 10.20
C ASN A 214 -0.55 10.56 10.13
N TYR A 215 -1.47 10.76 11.06
CA TYR A 215 -2.18 12.03 11.21
C TYR A 215 -1.28 13.08 11.85
N PRO A 216 -1.28 14.33 11.40
CA PRO A 216 -0.43 15.39 11.97
C PRO A 216 -0.63 15.60 13.48
N GLN A 217 -1.88 15.45 13.95
CA GLN A 217 -2.26 15.66 15.36
C GLN A 217 -1.93 14.46 16.27
N ASP A 218 -1.67 13.28 15.69
CA ASP A 218 -1.32 12.09 16.49
C ASP A 218 0.13 12.20 16.96
N LYS A 219 0.38 11.76 18.18
CA LYS A 219 1.72 11.76 18.80
C LYS A 219 2.67 10.72 18.21
N GLU A 220 2.12 9.78 17.46
CA GLU A 220 2.82 8.63 16.91
C GLU A 220 2.42 8.40 15.46
N SER A 221 3.33 7.84 14.69
CA SER A 221 3.06 7.27 13.38
C SER A 221 3.13 5.76 13.48
N GLU A 222 2.25 5.04 12.81
CA GLU A 222 2.19 3.58 12.85
C GLU A 222 2.21 3.01 11.43
N THR A 223 2.99 1.94 11.22
CA THR A 223 3.01 1.15 9.99
C THR A 223 2.84 -0.31 10.36
N SER A 224 1.77 -0.96 9.90
CA SER A 224 1.40 -2.33 10.27
C SER A 224 1.41 -3.22 9.04
N LEU A 225 2.26 -4.23 9.02
CA LEU A 225 2.43 -5.13 7.87
C LEU A 225 1.52 -6.35 7.99
N ILE A 226 0.69 -6.56 6.96
CA ILE A 226 -0.22 -7.71 6.86
C ILE A 226 0.39 -8.81 6.00
N LYS A 227 0.90 -8.46 4.79
CA LYS A 227 1.48 -9.41 3.85
C LYS A 227 2.63 -8.78 3.08
N GLY A 228 3.71 -9.53 2.85
CA GLY A 228 4.86 -9.10 2.06
C GLY A 228 6.03 -8.62 2.93
N LYS A 229 6.73 -7.58 2.51
CA LYS A 229 7.89 -6.99 3.17
C LYS A 229 7.84 -5.47 3.05
N ILE A 230 8.20 -4.77 4.11
CA ILE A 230 8.33 -3.30 4.12
C ILE A 230 9.77 -2.93 4.49
N GLU A 231 10.30 -1.92 3.81
CA GLU A 231 11.52 -1.22 4.17
C GLU A 231 11.14 0.21 4.59
N VAL A 232 11.45 0.59 5.83
CA VAL A 232 11.17 1.92 6.39
C VAL A 232 12.47 2.65 6.64
N SER A 233 12.57 3.91 6.19
CA SER A 233 13.66 4.81 6.52
C SER A 233 13.13 6.16 7.01
N LEU A 234 13.94 6.87 7.77
CA LEU A 234 13.63 8.21 8.25
C LEU A 234 14.44 9.24 7.47
N ASP A 235 13.86 10.41 7.18
CA ASP A 235 14.57 11.49 6.47
C ASP A 235 15.85 11.92 7.19
N SER A 236 15.85 11.86 8.54
CA SER A 236 17.03 12.18 9.36
C SER A 236 18.14 11.15 9.28
N ARG A 237 17.83 9.91 8.88
CA ARG A 237 18.75 8.76 8.77
C ARG A 237 18.31 7.83 7.64
N PRO A 238 18.51 8.24 6.37
CA PRO A 238 18.04 7.48 5.22
C PRO A 238 18.75 6.14 5.04
N GLU A 239 19.97 6.00 5.59
CA GLU A 239 20.76 4.76 5.53
C GLU A 239 20.31 3.70 6.55
N ASP A 240 19.62 4.12 7.64
CA ASP A 240 19.13 3.21 8.67
C ASP A 240 17.79 2.62 8.24
N ILE A 241 17.83 1.46 7.57
CA ILE A 241 16.64 0.81 7.05
C ILE A 241 16.08 -0.18 8.08
N ILE A 242 14.83 0.03 8.49
CA ILE A 242 14.07 -0.87 9.34
C ILE A 242 13.23 -1.79 8.44
N ILE A 243 13.39 -3.09 8.60
CA ILE A 243 12.65 -4.09 7.81
C ILE A 243 11.55 -4.67 8.68
N LEU A 244 10.30 -4.60 8.18
CA LEU A 244 9.16 -5.27 8.80
C LEU A 244 8.86 -6.60 8.09
N LYS A 245 8.51 -7.59 8.90
CA LYS A 245 7.96 -8.89 8.48
C LYS A 245 6.44 -8.92 8.68
N PRO A 246 5.72 -9.83 8.03
CA PRO A 246 4.29 -10.01 8.27
C PRO A 246 3.98 -10.13 9.76
N THR A 247 2.89 -9.52 10.18
CA THR A 247 2.44 -9.43 11.58
C THR A 247 3.22 -8.46 12.48
N GLU A 248 4.19 -7.74 11.94
CA GLU A 248 4.91 -6.71 12.69
C GLU A 248 4.30 -5.32 12.46
N LYS A 249 4.42 -4.50 13.50
CA LYS A 249 4.00 -3.09 13.54
C LYS A 249 5.14 -2.23 14.04
N LEU A 250 5.43 -1.16 13.30
CA LEU A 250 6.39 -0.13 13.67
C LEU A 250 5.65 1.10 14.18
N ILE A 251 6.02 1.56 15.36
CA ILE A 251 5.51 2.79 15.97
C ILE A 251 6.68 3.78 16.08
N ILE A 252 6.49 4.99 15.57
CA ILE A 252 7.47 6.06 15.61
C ILE A 252 6.86 7.26 16.33
N ALA A 253 7.41 7.63 17.47
CA ALA A 253 7.00 8.82 18.19
C ALA A 253 7.40 10.08 17.41
N LYS A 254 6.45 11.01 17.27
CA LYS A 254 6.71 12.32 16.65
C LYS A 254 7.35 13.26 17.66
N GLU A 255 8.31 14.05 17.17
CA GLU A 255 8.78 15.20 17.94
C GLU A 255 7.63 16.19 18.05
N GLN A 256 7.21 16.53 19.26
CA GLN A 256 6.45 17.74 19.44
C GLN A 256 7.43 18.90 19.22
N ASP A 257 7.12 19.79 18.29
CA ASP A 257 7.79 21.08 18.21
C ASP A 257 7.48 21.85 19.50
N GLU A 258 8.25 21.56 20.55
CA GLU A 258 8.28 22.42 21.73
C GLU A 258 8.99 23.71 21.35
N LEU A 259 8.19 24.67 20.95
CA LEU A 259 8.57 26.08 20.84
C LEU A 259 8.71 26.67 22.26
N CYS A 260 9.50 26.07 23.14
CA CYS A 260 10.02 26.64 24.40
C CYS A 260 10.66 25.54 25.24
N ALA A 261 11.94 25.35 25.14
CA ALA A 261 12.87 25.20 26.28
C ALA A 261 14.24 24.76 25.77
N ALA A 262 15.15 25.71 25.71
CA ALA A 262 16.57 25.44 25.68
C ALA A 262 16.96 24.74 26.99
N THR A 263 17.13 23.41 26.99
CA THR A 263 18.08 22.74 27.89
C THR A 263 18.10 21.22 27.61
N LYS A 264 19.32 20.73 27.34
CA LYS A 264 19.76 19.32 27.25
C LYS A 264 19.33 18.53 26.03
N VAL A 265 20.13 18.65 24.99
CA VAL A 265 20.40 17.59 24.01
C VAL A 265 21.03 16.41 24.73
N THR A 266 20.23 15.41 25.07
CA THR A 266 20.71 14.05 25.30
C THR A 266 20.36 13.23 24.08
N ASN A 267 21.38 12.76 23.37
CA ASN A 267 21.29 11.85 22.24
C ASN A 267 20.68 10.50 22.68
N SER A 268 19.35 10.37 22.66
CA SER A 268 18.66 9.10 22.87
C SER A 268 17.54 8.94 21.82
N ILE A 269 17.96 8.69 20.58
CA ILE A 269 17.05 8.49 19.45
C ILE A 269 16.42 7.08 19.49
N ASP A 270 17.02 6.14 20.25
CA ASP A 270 16.52 4.76 20.36
C ASP A 270 15.16 4.62 21.07
N ASN A 271 14.74 5.62 21.84
CA ASN A 271 13.44 5.60 22.53
C ASN A 271 12.24 6.01 21.67
N LYS A 272 12.46 6.40 20.42
CA LYS A 272 11.38 6.92 19.54
C LYS A 272 10.83 5.89 18.58
N VAL A 273 11.48 4.75 18.40
CA VAL A 273 11.11 3.71 17.43
C VAL A 273 10.83 2.41 18.17
N VAL A 274 9.61 1.89 18.05
CA VAL A 274 9.18 0.64 18.69
C VAL A 274 8.70 -0.34 17.62
N LEU A 275 9.34 -1.51 17.54
CA LEU A 275 8.87 -2.63 16.76
C LEU A 275 8.08 -3.59 17.66
N THR A 276 6.85 -3.91 17.28
CA THR A 276 5.94 -4.78 18.02
C THR A 276 5.10 -5.62 17.05
N SER A 277 4.22 -6.46 17.57
CA SER A 277 3.29 -7.23 16.75
C SER A 277 1.98 -6.46 16.52
N ILE A 278 1.31 -6.73 15.39
CA ILE A 278 -0.08 -6.29 15.16
C ILE A 278 -1.00 -6.91 16.22
N THR A 279 -2.13 -6.27 16.46
CA THR A 279 -3.06 -6.66 17.52
C THR A 279 -4.17 -7.55 16.95
N TYR A 280 -4.16 -8.83 17.29
CA TYR A 280 -5.26 -9.75 16.96
C TYR A 280 -6.34 -9.73 18.03
N LEU A 281 -7.59 -9.71 17.60
CA LEU A 281 -8.74 -9.90 18.48
C LEU A 281 -9.07 -11.38 18.60
N ARG A 282 -9.21 -11.88 19.84
CA ARG A 282 -9.29 -13.31 20.16
C ARG A 282 -10.47 -14.07 19.54
N HIS A 283 -11.52 -13.39 19.06
CA HIS A 283 -12.72 -14.07 18.59
C HIS A 283 -12.90 -14.12 17.07
N ASP A 284 -12.24 -13.22 16.30
CA ASP A 284 -12.55 -13.06 14.88
C ASP A 284 -11.32 -13.09 13.96
N SER A 285 -10.13 -13.40 14.45
CA SER A 285 -8.86 -13.20 13.72
C SER A 285 -8.72 -11.79 13.14
N LEU A 286 -9.53 -10.85 13.62
CA LEU A 286 -9.57 -9.46 13.17
C LEU A 286 -8.30 -8.75 13.64
N VAL A 287 -7.64 -8.07 12.74
CA VAL A 287 -6.50 -7.19 13.03
C VAL A 287 -7.04 -5.83 13.41
N ALA A 288 -6.71 -5.35 14.63
CA ALA A 288 -7.20 -4.08 15.14
C ALA A 288 -6.83 -2.90 14.22
N GLU A 289 -5.60 -2.89 13.69
CA GLU A 289 -5.05 -1.84 12.85
C GLU A 289 -5.76 -1.70 11.49
N THR A 290 -6.45 -2.75 11.04
CA THR A 290 -7.21 -2.77 9.78
C THR A 290 -8.73 -2.91 9.98
N SER A 291 -9.20 -2.91 11.24
CA SER A 291 -10.62 -3.08 11.58
C SER A 291 -11.52 -2.01 10.96
N TRP A 292 -10.99 -0.81 10.76
CA TRP A 292 -11.67 0.32 10.15
C TRP A 292 -12.11 0.05 8.69
N LEU A 293 -11.46 -0.88 7.98
CA LEU A 293 -11.86 -1.32 6.64
C LEU A 293 -13.26 -1.92 6.62
N ASN A 294 -13.67 -2.54 7.73
CA ASN A 294 -14.98 -3.18 7.94
C ASN A 294 -15.89 -2.33 8.85
N ASP A 295 -15.68 -1.02 8.94
CA ASP A 295 -16.42 -0.07 9.78
C ASP A 295 -16.40 -0.36 11.28
N LYS A 296 -15.51 -1.22 11.74
CA LYS A 296 -15.33 -1.54 13.15
C LYS A 296 -14.40 -0.53 13.83
N LEU A 297 -14.77 -0.08 15.03
CA LEU A 297 -13.88 0.63 15.95
C LEU A 297 -13.36 -0.38 16.97
N VAL A 298 -12.06 -0.47 17.09
CA VAL A 298 -11.42 -1.42 18.00
C VAL A 298 -10.48 -0.67 18.93
N PHE A 299 -10.75 -0.76 20.22
CA PHE A 299 -9.90 -0.20 21.26
C PHE A 299 -9.33 -1.33 22.11
N VAL A 300 -8.02 -1.37 22.30
CA VAL A 300 -7.34 -2.34 23.14
C VAL A 300 -6.51 -1.59 24.16
N ASN A 301 -6.99 -1.57 25.41
CA ASN A 301 -6.35 -0.83 26.49
C ASN A 301 -5.98 0.62 26.10
N GLN A 302 -6.88 1.30 25.39
CA GLN A 302 -6.64 2.62 24.82
C GLN A 302 -7.16 3.73 25.75
N PRO A 303 -6.40 4.81 25.99
CA PRO A 303 -6.86 5.91 26.83
C PRO A 303 -7.92 6.74 26.11
N LEU A 304 -8.84 7.34 26.89
CA LEU A 304 -10.02 8.02 26.36
C LEU A 304 -9.69 9.23 25.48
N ASP A 305 -8.58 9.92 25.73
CA ASP A 305 -8.11 11.01 24.87
C ASP A 305 -7.79 10.52 23.45
N LYS A 306 -7.11 9.37 23.30
CA LYS A 306 -6.87 8.77 21.99
C LYS A 306 -8.17 8.28 21.33
N ILE A 307 -9.07 7.66 22.12
CA ILE A 307 -10.40 7.23 21.65
C ILE A 307 -11.22 8.43 21.15
N ALA A 308 -11.19 9.54 21.88
CA ALA A 308 -11.91 10.76 21.51
C ALA A 308 -11.48 11.26 20.11
N ILE A 309 -10.19 11.29 19.82
CA ILE A 309 -9.67 11.69 18.51
C ILE A 309 -10.20 10.77 17.39
N GLU A 310 -10.28 9.47 17.62
CA GLU A 310 -10.84 8.53 16.63
C GLU A 310 -12.34 8.72 16.42
N LEU A 311 -13.09 8.98 17.51
CA LEU A 311 -14.52 9.28 17.43
C LEU A 311 -14.77 10.61 16.71
N GLU A 312 -13.98 11.65 16.98
CA GLU A 312 -14.05 12.93 16.27
C GLU A 312 -13.87 12.77 14.76
N ARG A 313 -12.89 11.95 14.35
CA ARG A 313 -12.66 11.67 12.93
C ARG A 313 -13.79 10.86 12.30
N LYS A 314 -14.26 9.80 12.98
CA LYS A 314 -15.28 8.89 12.46
C LYS A 314 -16.65 9.54 12.36
N TYR A 315 -17.06 10.31 13.37
CA TYR A 315 -18.40 10.90 13.45
C TYR A 315 -18.47 12.37 13.06
N ALA A 316 -17.35 12.98 12.69
CA ALA A 316 -17.22 14.40 12.34
C ALA A 316 -17.72 15.34 13.46
N ILE A 317 -17.30 15.09 14.69
CA ILE A 317 -17.69 15.78 15.91
C ILE A 317 -16.45 16.40 16.58
N THR A 318 -16.68 17.15 17.67
CA THR A 318 -15.65 17.68 18.57
C THR A 318 -15.92 17.21 20.00
N ILE A 319 -14.88 16.72 20.68
CA ILE A 319 -14.97 16.23 22.06
C ILE A 319 -14.09 17.08 22.97
N ASN A 320 -14.71 17.67 23.98
CA ASN A 320 -14.04 18.50 24.98
C ASN A 320 -14.07 17.80 26.34
N PHE A 321 -12.96 17.82 27.06
CA PHE A 321 -12.85 17.28 28.41
C PHE A 321 -12.80 18.42 29.43
N LYS A 322 -13.65 18.35 30.45
CA LYS A 322 -13.58 19.26 31.62
C LYS A 322 -12.61 18.75 32.68
N ASP A 323 -12.48 17.42 32.84
CA ASP A 323 -11.56 16.79 33.79
C ASP A 323 -10.43 16.07 33.06
N GLU A 324 -9.19 16.48 33.32
CA GLU A 324 -7.97 15.84 32.76
C GLU A 324 -7.78 14.40 33.21
N LYS A 325 -8.35 14.00 34.38
CA LYS A 325 -8.24 12.61 34.86
C LYS A 325 -8.98 11.64 33.99
N VAL A 326 -10.13 12.04 33.43
CA VAL A 326 -10.97 11.19 32.58
C VAL A 326 -10.27 10.83 31.27
N LYS A 327 -9.42 11.70 30.75
CA LYS A 327 -8.60 11.44 29.56
C LYS A 327 -7.76 10.17 29.67
N LYS A 328 -7.30 9.84 30.86
CA LYS A 328 -6.42 8.69 31.15
C LYS A 328 -7.18 7.38 31.35
N TYR A 329 -8.51 7.39 31.37
CA TYR A 329 -9.31 6.18 31.50
C TYR A 329 -9.13 5.30 30.28
N ARG A 330 -8.80 4.02 30.53
CA ARG A 330 -8.49 3.09 29.45
C ARG A 330 -9.69 2.16 29.19
N TYR A 331 -9.94 1.92 27.91
CA TYR A 331 -11.04 1.09 27.45
C TYR A 331 -10.55 0.00 26.51
N THR A 332 -11.26 -1.12 26.53
CA THR A 332 -11.12 -2.21 25.58
C THR A 332 -12.51 -2.57 25.08
N GLY A 333 -12.68 -2.65 23.77
CA GLY A 333 -13.97 -3.00 23.17
C GLY A 333 -13.91 -2.99 21.64
N VAL A 334 -14.90 -3.65 21.06
CA VAL A 334 -15.16 -3.66 19.60
C VAL A 334 -16.54 -3.10 19.38
N PHE A 335 -16.63 -2.12 18.51
CA PHE A 335 -17.87 -1.45 18.14
C PHE A 335 -18.12 -1.62 16.65
N GLU A 336 -19.17 -2.28 16.28
CA GLU A 336 -19.56 -2.53 14.89
C GLU A 336 -20.91 -1.88 14.61
N ASN A 337 -20.98 -1.05 13.59
CA ASN A 337 -22.21 -0.38 13.14
C ASN A 337 -23.03 0.29 14.29
N VAL A 338 -22.34 0.91 15.23
CA VAL A 338 -22.98 1.58 16.37
C VAL A 338 -23.09 3.08 16.16
N SER A 339 -24.20 3.67 16.66
CA SER A 339 -24.33 5.12 16.68
C SER A 339 -23.41 5.75 17.74
N LEU A 340 -23.15 7.03 17.57
CA LEU A 340 -22.33 7.81 18.50
C LEU A 340 -22.88 7.76 19.94
N GLU A 341 -24.21 7.91 20.09
CA GLU A 341 -24.90 7.87 21.37
C GLU A 341 -24.67 6.52 22.06
N LYS A 342 -24.72 5.42 21.28
CA LYS A 342 -24.50 4.08 21.82
C LYS A 342 -23.06 3.89 22.28
N VAL A 343 -22.07 4.44 21.57
CA VAL A 343 -20.67 4.43 21.99
C VAL A 343 -20.52 5.12 23.36
N PHE A 344 -21.07 6.34 23.49
CA PHE A 344 -20.99 7.09 24.76
C PHE A 344 -21.77 6.43 25.89
N GLN A 345 -22.93 5.80 25.63
CA GLN A 345 -23.64 5.01 26.62
C GLN A 345 -22.78 3.87 27.16
N LEU A 346 -22.08 3.14 26.29
CA LEU A 346 -21.22 2.02 26.71
C LEU A 346 -19.98 2.51 27.46
N ILE A 347 -19.36 3.61 27.02
CA ILE A 347 -18.25 4.24 27.73
C ILE A 347 -18.68 4.67 29.15
N LYS A 348 -19.84 5.33 29.27
CA LYS A 348 -20.41 5.73 30.55
C LYS A 348 -20.71 4.53 31.45
N TYR A 349 -21.28 3.45 30.89
CA TYR A 349 -21.61 2.24 31.66
C TYR A 349 -20.35 1.53 32.18
N SER A 350 -19.26 1.53 31.43
CA SER A 350 -18.01 0.90 31.82
C SER A 350 -17.27 1.66 32.96
N LYS A 351 -17.30 2.98 32.91
CA LYS A 351 -16.69 3.86 33.92
C LYS A 351 -17.59 5.07 34.10
N ASN A 352 -17.93 5.36 35.33
CA ASN A 352 -18.91 6.41 35.68
C ASN A 352 -18.40 7.79 35.25
N ILE A 353 -18.58 8.12 33.97
CA ILE A 353 -18.33 9.44 33.38
C ILE A 353 -19.66 10.09 33.03
N ASN A 354 -19.73 11.41 33.12
CA ASN A 354 -20.84 12.18 32.59
C ASN A 354 -20.46 12.81 31.26
N TYR A 355 -21.44 12.95 30.39
CA TYR A 355 -21.25 13.64 29.10
C TYR A 355 -22.53 14.35 28.69
N LYS A 356 -22.36 15.41 27.90
CA LYS A 356 -23.44 16.14 27.23
C LYS A 356 -23.16 16.14 25.73
N ILE A 357 -24.19 15.84 24.95
CA ILE A 357 -24.13 15.91 23.47
C ILE A 357 -24.97 17.13 23.07
N ASP A 358 -24.33 18.06 22.37
CA ASP A 358 -24.98 19.22 21.78
C ASP A 358 -24.58 19.28 20.30
N ASP A 359 -25.47 18.73 19.45
CA ASP A 359 -25.25 18.51 18.01
C ASP A 359 -23.89 17.80 17.75
N LYS A 360 -22.91 18.53 17.25
CA LYS A 360 -21.55 18.03 16.95
C LYS A 360 -20.54 18.28 18.06
N ASN A 361 -20.94 18.85 19.15
CA ASN A 361 -20.05 19.15 20.26
C ASN A 361 -20.38 18.27 21.49
N ILE A 362 -19.40 17.55 21.98
CA ILE A 362 -19.55 16.66 23.14
C ILE A 362 -18.65 17.16 24.24
N VAL A 363 -19.20 17.28 25.42
CA VAL A 363 -18.48 17.65 26.63
C VAL A 363 -18.49 16.48 27.61
N ILE A 364 -17.31 16.00 27.98
CA ILE A 364 -17.11 14.93 28.96
C ILE A 364 -16.71 15.57 30.29
N GLU A 365 -17.47 15.22 31.37
CA GLU A 365 -17.32 15.77 32.71
C GLU A 365 -16.81 14.72 33.71
#